data_5613366545d1d6b04366e3c8391089e8
#
_entry.id   5613366545d1d6b04366e3c8391089e8
#
_cell.length_a   1.000
_cell.length_b   1.000
_cell.length_c   1.000
_cell.angle_alpha   90.00
_cell.angle_beta   90.00
_cell.angle_gamma   90.00
#
_symmetry.space_group_name_H-M   'P 1'
#
loop_
_entity.id
_entity.type
_entity.pdbx_description
1 polymer ?
#
loop_
_entity_poly.entity_id
_entity_poly.type
_entity_poly.pdbx_seq_one_letter_code
_entity_poly.pdbx_strand_id
1 'polypeptide(L)'
;MIRVVRIGTPRGRGEGLRVGTVRILPRGVKKEDYASRNLFDLWLPDVSPTRELVAYAQAKPWTDARWAAFAKRYLREMQRPEAQRVIALLAAFGRKTNFSICCYCENPWRCHRSLLGLLLRDHGAKIAIPRSASPRQSR
;
A
#
# COMPACT_ATOMS: atom_id res chain seq x y z
N MET A 1 0.52 8.97 -12.61
CA MET A 1 -0.49 8.74 -11.55
C MET A 1 -0.19 7.43 -10.82
N ILE A 2 -0.30 7.44 -9.49
CA ILE A 2 -0.11 6.26 -8.67
C ILE A 2 -1.48 5.75 -8.22
N ARG A 3 -1.80 4.49 -8.51
CA ARG A 3 -3.01 3.83 -8.04
C ARG A 3 -2.71 3.04 -6.78
N VAL A 4 -3.68 2.98 -5.88
CA VAL A 4 -3.62 2.17 -4.67
C VAL A 4 -4.55 0.99 -4.85
N VAL A 5 -4.00 -0.21 -4.93
CA VAL A 5 -4.76 -1.41 -5.27
C VAL A 5 -4.57 -2.52 -4.24
N ARG A 6 -5.46 -3.52 -4.25
CA ARG A 6 -5.30 -4.74 -3.46
C ARG A 6 -4.56 -5.80 -4.27
N ILE A 7 -3.62 -6.51 -3.65
CA ILE A 7 -2.94 -7.66 -4.26
C ILE A 7 -3.98 -8.69 -4.71
N GLY A 8 -3.79 -9.21 -5.92
CA GLY A 8 -4.66 -10.22 -6.52
C GLY A 8 -5.83 -9.67 -7.32
N THR A 9 -6.09 -8.37 -7.28
CA THR A 9 -7.13 -7.78 -8.12
C THR A 9 -6.70 -7.72 -9.58
N PRO A 10 -7.64 -7.84 -10.54
CA PRO A 10 -7.30 -7.71 -11.96
C PRO A 10 -6.64 -6.37 -12.25
N ARG A 11 -5.69 -6.39 -13.18
CA ARG A 11 -4.99 -5.16 -13.57
C ARG A 11 -5.92 -4.23 -14.34
N GLY A 12 -5.87 -2.95 -13.98
CA GLY A 12 -6.56 -1.91 -14.70
C GLY A 12 -5.81 -1.51 -15.97
N ARG A 13 -6.55 -1.00 -16.96
CA ARG A 13 -5.96 -0.48 -18.19
C ARG A 13 -5.06 0.72 -17.87
N GLY A 14 -3.82 0.67 -18.34
CA GLY A 14 -2.85 1.75 -18.12
C GLY A 14 -2.31 1.81 -16.68
N GLU A 15 -2.49 0.77 -15.88
CA GLU A 15 -2.02 0.74 -14.49
C GLU A 15 -0.50 0.86 -14.38
N GLY A 16 0.25 0.29 -15.31
CA GLY A 16 1.70 0.23 -15.27
C GLY A 16 2.21 -0.86 -14.33
N LEU A 17 3.42 -0.68 -13.80
CA LEU A 17 4.00 -1.64 -12.86
C LEU A 17 3.23 -1.66 -11.55
N ARG A 18 3.10 -2.84 -10.96
CA ARG A 18 2.51 -3.02 -9.65
C ARG A 18 3.62 -3.28 -8.63
N VAL A 19 3.72 -2.40 -7.64
CA VAL A 19 4.76 -2.42 -6.61
C VAL A 19 4.19 -2.97 -5.32
N GLY A 20 4.74 -4.09 -4.86
CA GLY A 20 4.33 -4.74 -3.61
C GLY A 20 4.93 -4.07 -2.39
N THR A 21 4.14 -3.30 -1.67
CA THR A 21 4.57 -2.58 -0.47
C THR A 21 4.23 -3.35 0.81
N VAL A 22 4.56 -4.62 0.81
CA VAL A 22 4.27 -5.56 1.89
C VAL A 22 5.55 -6.02 2.57
N ARG A 23 5.48 -6.32 3.87
CA ARG A 23 6.62 -6.85 4.64
C ARG A 23 6.82 -8.34 4.39
N ILE A 24 5.73 -9.10 4.21
CA ILE A 24 5.75 -10.55 4.10
C ILE A 24 5.36 -10.93 2.67
N LEU A 25 6.19 -11.71 2.01
CA LEU A 25 5.93 -12.21 0.66
C LEU A 25 4.77 -13.22 0.65
N PRO A 26 4.05 -13.35 -0.49
CA PRO A 26 2.98 -14.32 -0.62
C PRO A 26 3.48 -15.75 -0.37
N ARG A 27 2.79 -16.48 0.51
CA ARG A 27 3.12 -17.86 0.82
C ARG A 27 2.62 -18.80 -0.28
N GLY A 28 3.42 -19.84 -0.59
CA GLY A 28 3.03 -20.88 -1.53
C GLY A 28 3.00 -20.44 -2.99
N VAL A 29 3.54 -19.28 -3.32
CA VAL A 29 3.61 -18.77 -4.69
C VAL A 29 5.06 -18.56 -5.08
N LYS A 30 5.46 -19.08 -6.24
CA LYS A 30 6.79 -18.85 -6.80
C LYS A 30 6.91 -17.41 -7.28
N LYS A 31 8.09 -16.81 -7.14
CA LYS A 31 8.34 -15.42 -7.58
C LYS A 31 8.04 -15.23 -9.06
N GLU A 32 8.32 -16.23 -9.91
CA GLU A 32 8.04 -16.20 -11.34
C GLU A 32 6.54 -16.07 -11.64
N ASP A 33 5.68 -16.46 -10.72
CA ASP A 33 4.23 -16.45 -10.88
C ASP A 33 3.56 -15.19 -10.29
N TYR A 34 4.32 -14.31 -9.64
CA TYR A 34 3.74 -13.14 -8.98
C TYR A 34 3.00 -12.22 -9.95
N ALA A 35 3.62 -11.86 -11.05
CA ALA A 35 3.02 -10.95 -12.02
C ALA A 35 1.81 -11.59 -12.73
N SER A 36 1.93 -12.86 -13.17
CA SER A 36 0.85 -13.56 -13.88
C SER A 36 -0.38 -13.81 -13.00
N ARG A 37 -0.20 -13.88 -11.68
CA ARG A 37 -1.30 -14.04 -10.71
C ARG A 37 -1.82 -12.71 -10.16
N ASN A 38 -1.48 -11.59 -10.79
CA ASN A 38 -1.89 -10.25 -10.37
C ASN A 38 -1.47 -9.89 -8.94
N LEU A 39 -0.36 -10.41 -8.46
CA LEU A 39 0.17 -10.05 -7.15
C LEU A 39 0.94 -8.74 -7.27
N PHE A 40 2.18 -8.76 -7.71
CA PHE A 40 2.94 -7.57 -8.03
C PHE A 40 4.12 -7.90 -8.95
N ASP A 41 4.68 -6.88 -9.57
CA ASP A 41 5.82 -7.01 -10.49
C ASP A 41 7.15 -6.92 -9.77
N LEU A 42 7.21 -6.12 -8.70
CA LEU A 42 8.41 -5.98 -7.87
C LEU A 42 8.03 -5.76 -6.41
N TRP A 43 8.94 -6.12 -5.53
CA TRP A 43 8.76 -6.02 -4.08
C TRP A 43 9.56 -4.84 -3.53
N LEU A 44 8.88 -3.98 -2.75
CA LEU A 44 9.48 -2.81 -2.13
C LEU A 44 9.07 -2.73 -0.65
N PRO A 45 9.70 -3.54 0.21
CA PRO A 45 9.36 -3.57 1.63
C PRO A 45 9.79 -2.33 2.40
N ASP A 46 10.62 -1.47 1.83
CA ASP A 46 11.18 -0.27 2.46
C ASP A 46 10.12 0.72 2.92
N VAL A 47 8.94 0.70 2.29
CA VAL A 47 7.80 1.54 2.66
C VAL A 47 6.64 0.74 3.26
N SER A 48 6.87 -0.51 3.60
CA SER A 48 5.93 -1.34 4.35
C SER A 48 6.08 -1.11 5.86
N PRO A 49 5.07 -1.46 6.67
CA PRO A 49 5.22 -1.49 8.12
C PRO A 49 6.32 -2.46 8.54
N THR A 50 6.95 -2.23 9.69
CA THR A 50 7.85 -3.21 10.31
C THR A 50 7.10 -4.49 10.67
N ARG A 51 7.83 -5.60 10.91
CA ARG A 51 7.24 -6.87 11.34
C ARG A 51 6.43 -6.72 12.63
N GLU A 52 6.93 -5.92 13.58
CA GLU A 52 6.25 -5.64 14.85
C GLU A 52 4.94 -4.92 14.61
N LEU A 53 4.91 -3.96 13.70
CA LEU A 53 3.69 -3.22 13.39
C LEU A 53 2.69 -4.07 12.60
N VAL A 54 3.15 -4.95 11.74
CA VAL A 54 2.30 -5.95 11.06
C VAL A 54 1.67 -6.88 12.09
N ALA A 55 2.46 -7.38 13.05
CA ALA A 55 1.96 -8.24 14.14
C ALA A 55 0.90 -7.52 14.98
N TYR A 56 1.12 -6.26 15.29
CA TYR A 56 0.12 -5.42 15.98
C TYR A 56 -1.19 -5.35 15.19
N ALA A 57 -1.11 -5.11 13.89
CA ALA A 57 -2.30 -5.02 13.03
C ALA A 57 -3.09 -6.33 12.98
N GLN A 58 -2.40 -7.47 13.00
CA GLN A 58 -3.01 -8.80 12.89
C GLN A 58 -3.49 -9.38 14.21
N ALA A 59 -3.07 -8.82 15.34
CA ALA A 59 -3.32 -9.39 16.67
C ALA A 59 -4.80 -9.35 17.08
N LYS A 60 -5.54 -8.34 16.65
CA LYS A 60 -6.94 -8.11 17.02
C LYS A 60 -7.67 -7.40 15.86
N PRO A 61 -9.03 -7.49 15.83
CA PRO A 61 -9.81 -6.70 14.89
C PRO A 61 -9.57 -5.19 15.05
N TRP A 62 -9.76 -4.45 13.97
CA TRP A 62 -9.63 -3.00 14.01
C TRP A 62 -10.72 -2.36 14.86
N THR A 63 -10.29 -1.40 15.66
CA THR A 63 -11.12 -0.38 16.28
C THR A 63 -10.57 0.97 15.85
N ASP A 64 -11.33 2.04 16.03
CA ASP A 64 -10.84 3.39 15.70
C ASP A 64 -9.57 3.74 16.48
N ALA A 65 -9.52 3.35 17.77
CA ALA A 65 -8.35 3.59 18.61
C ALA A 65 -7.12 2.80 18.12
N ARG A 66 -7.30 1.54 17.75
CA ARG A 66 -6.20 0.71 17.23
C ARG A 66 -5.71 1.20 15.89
N TRP A 67 -6.62 1.62 15.02
CA TRP A 67 -6.24 2.20 13.73
C TRP A 67 -5.45 3.49 13.92
N ALA A 68 -5.90 4.39 14.80
CA ALA A 68 -5.19 5.63 15.10
C ALA A 68 -3.77 5.35 15.61
N ALA A 69 -3.60 4.36 16.50
CA ALA A 69 -2.30 3.95 17.01
C ALA A 69 -1.40 3.38 15.91
N PHE A 70 -1.94 2.52 15.06
CA PHE A 70 -1.24 1.96 13.90
C PHE A 70 -0.78 3.07 12.96
N ALA A 71 -1.67 3.97 12.56
CA ALA A 71 -1.38 5.07 11.64
C ALA A 71 -0.26 5.96 12.19
N LYS A 72 -0.32 6.31 13.47
CA LYS A 72 0.71 7.11 14.13
C LYS A 72 2.07 6.41 14.10
N ARG A 73 2.12 5.11 14.39
CA ARG A 73 3.35 4.33 14.37
C ARG A 73 3.89 4.17 12.95
N TYR A 74 3.03 3.89 11.98
CA TYR A 74 3.45 3.76 10.59
C TYR A 74 4.04 5.07 10.06
N LEU A 75 3.38 6.19 10.29
CA LEU A 75 3.88 7.51 9.88
C LEU A 75 5.22 7.84 10.53
N ARG A 76 5.42 7.43 11.78
CA ARG A 76 6.72 7.57 12.45
C ARG A 76 7.80 6.71 11.79
N GLU A 77 7.48 5.46 11.44
CA GLU A 77 8.41 4.58 10.72
C GLU A 77 8.81 5.18 9.37
N MET A 78 7.87 5.84 8.69
CA MET A 78 8.12 6.49 7.40
C MET A 78 8.94 7.79 7.50
N GLN A 79 9.20 8.29 8.71
CA GLN A 79 10.11 9.43 8.91
C GLN A 79 11.59 9.05 8.83
N ARG A 80 11.93 7.78 8.79
CA ARG A 80 13.32 7.34 8.61
C ARG A 80 13.88 7.89 7.30
N PRO A 81 15.14 8.33 7.27
CA PRO A 81 15.73 8.92 6.05
C PRO A 81 15.62 8.00 4.82
N GLU A 82 15.79 6.68 5.00
CA GLU A 82 15.69 5.70 3.93
C GLU A 82 14.27 5.67 3.34
N ALA A 83 13.25 5.64 4.19
CA ALA A 83 11.87 5.66 3.77
C ALA A 83 11.50 6.97 3.07
N GLN A 84 11.95 8.09 3.60
CA GLN A 84 11.71 9.41 3.00
C GLN A 84 12.31 9.52 1.60
N ARG A 85 13.50 8.99 1.39
CA ARG A 85 14.13 8.98 0.05
C ARG A 85 13.35 8.13 -0.94
N VAL A 86 12.88 6.95 -0.51
CA VAL A 86 12.06 6.07 -1.36
C VAL A 86 10.73 6.73 -1.69
N ILE A 87 10.06 7.35 -0.73
CA ILE A 87 8.80 8.08 -0.93
C ILE A 87 9.00 9.22 -1.94
N ALA A 88 10.05 10.00 -1.79
CA ALA A 88 10.36 11.09 -2.72
C ALA A 88 10.61 10.57 -4.15
N LEU A 89 11.32 9.46 -4.28
CA LEU A 89 11.60 8.82 -5.57
C LEU A 89 10.30 8.32 -6.23
N LEU A 90 9.46 7.60 -5.48
CA LEU A 90 8.19 7.10 -5.99
C LEU A 90 7.26 8.25 -6.41
N ALA A 91 7.20 9.31 -5.64
CA ALA A 91 6.39 10.48 -5.97
C ALA A 91 6.87 11.14 -7.27
N ALA A 92 8.19 11.26 -7.45
CA ALA A 92 8.78 11.82 -8.66
C ALA A 92 8.42 10.97 -9.90
N PHE A 93 8.55 9.64 -9.82
CA PHE A 93 8.14 8.75 -10.90
C PHE A 93 6.64 8.82 -11.16
N GLY A 94 5.82 8.92 -10.13
CA GLY A 94 4.38 9.02 -10.25
C GLY A 94 3.89 10.28 -10.98
N ARG A 95 4.71 11.32 -11.02
CA ARG A 95 4.42 12.52 -11.82
C ARG A 95 4.70 12.32 -13.32
N LYS A 96 5.48 11.32 -13.68
CA LYS A 96 5.94 11.07 -15.05
C LYS A 96 5.33 9.83 -15.68
N THR A 97 4.93 8.85 -14.90
CA THR A 97 4.40 7.58 -15.37
C THR A 97 3.33 7.03 -14.44
N ASN A 98 2.62 6.01 -14.90
CA ASN A 98 1.63 5.31 -14.11
C ASN A 98 2.25 4.07 -13.48
N PHE A 99 2.00 3.87 -12.20
CA PHE A 99 2.24 2.61 -11.50
C PHE A 99 1.27 2.47 -10.32
N SER A 100 1.27 1.33 -9.68
CA SER A 100 0.43 1.11 -8.51
C SER A 100 1.24 0.60 -7.32
N ILE A 101 0.76 0.91 -6.13
CA ILE A 101 1.21 0.32 -4.88
C ILE A 101 0.13 -0.62 -4.37
N CYS A 102 0.52 -1.74 -3.79
CA CYS A 102 -0.44 -2.76 -3.39
C CYS A 102 -0.10 -3.41 -2.06
N CYS A 103 -1.14 -3.94 -1.41
CA CYS A 103 -1.08 -4.66 -0.15
C CYS A 103 -2.20 -5.70 -0.09
N TYR A 104 -2.13 -6.61 0.89
CA TYR A 104 -3.12 -7.68 1.09
C TYR A 104 -4.46 -7.21 1.67
N CYS A 105 -4.49 -6.10 2.40
CA CYS A 105 -5.65 -5.67 3.17
C CYS A 105 -6.88 -5.47 2.30
N GLU A 106 -8.04 -5.96 2.75
CA GLU A 106 -9.31 -5.80 2.06
C GLU A 106 -9.79 -4.35 2.08
N ASN A 107 -9.73 -3.72 3.25
CA ASN A 107 -10.18 -2.35 3.43
C ASN A 107 -9.02 -1.37 3.19
N PRO A 108 -9.04 -0.61 2.08
CA PRO A 108 -7.98 0.34 1.78
C PRO A 108 -7.85 1.46 2.83
N TRP A 109 -8.92 1.77 3.54
CA TRP A 109 -8.95 2.81 4.58
C TRP A 109 -8.39 2.33 5.93
N ARG A 110 -8.21 1.03 6.10
CA ARG A 110 -7.59 0.39 7.27
C ARG A 110 -6.32 -0.36 6.82
N CYS A 111 -5.53 0.28 5.95
CA CYS A 111 -4.29 -0.29 5.42
C CYS A 111 -3.23 0.80 5.27
N HIS A 112 -1.97 0.43 5.51
CA HIS A 112 -0.84 1.34 5.33
C HIS A 112 -0.75 1.93 3.91
N ARG A 113 -1.25 1.23 2.89
CA ARG A 113 -1.21 1.74 1.50
C ARG A 113 -1.97 3.05 1.31
N SER A 114 -3.05 3.27 2.05
CA SER A 114 -3.74 4.57 2.01
C SER A 114 -2.94 5.67 2.69
N LEU A 115 -2.28 5.35 3.80
CA LEU A 115 -1.36 6.27 4.47
C LEU A 115 -0.15 6.59 3.58
N LEU A 116 0.42 5.58 2.94
CA LEU A 116 1.50 5.76 1.98
C LEU A 116 1.06 6.61 0.79
N GLY A 117 -0.16 6.40 0.30
CA GLY A 117 -0.76 7.23 -0.75
C GLY A 117 -0.81 8.71 -0.36
N LEU A 118 -1.20 9.01 0.88
CA LEU A 118 -1.21 10.39 1.39
C LEU A 118 0.21 10.98 1.45
N LEU A 119 1.20 10.22 1.90
CA LEU A 119 2.60 10.66 1.92
C LEU A 119 3.13 10.94 0.51
N LEU A 120 2.79 10.09 -0.46
CA LEU A 120 3.15 10.30 -1.86
C LEU A 120 2.49 11.56 -2.42
N ARG A 121 1.23 11.80 -2.09
CA ARG A 121 0.52 13.02 -2.49
C ARG A 121 1.16 14.27 -1.91
N ASP A 122 1.57 14.21 -0.64
CA ASP A 122 2.27 15.32 0.01
C ASP A 122 3.60 15.65 -0.68
N HIS A 123 4.22 14.67 -1.34
CA HIS A 123 5.40 14.84 -2.18
C HIS A 123 5.08 15.19 -3.64
N GLY A 124 3.84 15.54 -3.95
CA GLY A 124 3.42 16.06 -5.25
C GLY A 124 2.91 15.04 -6.26
N ALA A 125 2.74 13.77 -5.88
CA ALA A 125 2.19 12.76 -6.77
C ALA A 125 0.67 12.87 -6.88
N LYS A 126 0.13 12.49 -8.03
CA LYS A 126 -1.31 12.26 -8.21
C LYS A 126 -1.64 10.84 -7.78
N ILE A 127 -2.57 10.70 -6.85
CA ILE A 127 -2.96 9.42 -6.27
C ILE A 127 -4.41 9.11 -6.61
N ALA A 128 -4.65 7.89 -7.11
CA ALA A 128 -5.99 7.32 -7.24
C ALA A 128 -6.16 6.23 -6.19
N ILE A 129 -6.86 6.56 -5.11
CA ILE A 129 -7.30 5.58 -4.10
C ILE A 129 -8.64 5.05 -4.57
N PRO A 130 -8.84 3.71 -4.65
CA PRO A 130 -10.15 3.16 -5.00
C PRO A 130 -11.20 3.76 -4.09
N ARG A 131 -12.27 4.25 -4.66
CA ARG A 131 -13.45 4.57 -3.85
C ARG A 131 -13.84 3.28 -3.17
N SER A 132 -13.76 3.25 -1.84
CA SER A 132 -14.40 2.18 -1.11
C SER A 132 -15.83 2.13 -1.62
N ALA A 133 -16.30 0.96 -1.98
CA ALA A 133 -17.74 0.76 -1.99
C ALA A 133 -18.20 1.31 -0.64
N SER A 134 -18.91 2.42 -0.68
CA SER A 134 -19.55 2.97 0.51
C SER A 134 -20.19 1.78 1.22
N PRO A 135 -19.98 1.56 2.51
CA PRO A 135 -20.75 0.52 3.17
C PRO A 135 -22.19 0.87 2.81
N ARG A 136 -22.83 0.00 2.05
CA ARG A 136 -24.26 0.13 1.86
C ARG A 136 -24.79 0.20 3.27
N GLN A 137 -25.29 1.37 3.65
CA GLN A 137 -26.08 1.47 4.84
C GLN A 137 -27.17 0.41 4.68
N SER A 138 -26.97 -0.70 5.33
CA SER A 138 -28.04 -1.67 5.49
C SER A 138 -29.13 -0.94 6.25
N ARG A 139 -30.17 -0.61 5.53
CA ARG A 139 -31.41 -0.16 6.15
C ARG A 139 -32.00 -1.30 6.99
#